data_81170efc686813612c8f0d5c3b009b5d
#
_entry.id   81170efc686813612c8f0d5c3b009b5d
#
_cell.length_a   1.000
_cell.length_b   1.000
_cell.length_c   1.000
_cell.angle_alpha   90.00
_cell.angle_beta   90.00
_cell.angle_gamma   90.00
#
_symmetry.space_group_name_H-M   'P 1'
#
loop_
_entity.id
_entity.type
_entity.pdbx_description
1 polymer ?
#
loop_
_entity_poly.entity_id
_entity_poly.type
_entity_poly.pdbx_seq_one_letter_code
_entity_poly.pdbx_strand_id
1 'polypeptide(L)'
;SKAAQGGCCDCGPKTLLSWNSCCCDDEAEEDWYAPLVTDRPDFTEASSTVGYGRKQIEMGWTYTNDDTNGTSQNVHSCPEFLLRMGVYAEWLEFRLGWNYNNGLARTGGVRTNLDSFEDLYLGFKIALTEQCGCLPEMALIPQMTAPLGDDLSADSVLPGLNWVYSWELSECSALGGSFQGNRAREDNGHDYTEFASSLAYGKSLSCQLGAYLEYFGLFPHSATGADTLPEQYLNTGLTWLASNDLQYDVRVGWGLNDAADDFFVGTGLAYRF
;
A
#
# COMPACT_ATOMS: atom_id res chain seq x y z
N SER A 1 -44.47 -15.17 31.50
CA SER A 1 -43.46 -15.83 30.63
C SER A 1 -43.56 -15.26 29.24
N LYS A 2 -42.73 -14.26 28.93
CA LYS A 2 -42.47 -13.83 27.57
C LYS A 2 -41.10 -14.42 27.17
N ALA A 3 -41.12 -15.32 26.22
CA ALA A 3 -39.91 -15.81 25.58
C ALA A 3 -39.29 -14.64 24.83
N ALA A 4 -38.02 -14.32 25.14
CA ALA A 4 -37.23 -13.42 24.35
C ALA A 4 -36.95 -14.14 22.98
N GLN A 5 -37.51 -13.60 21.93
CA GLN A 5 -37.06 -13.91 20.57
C GLN A 5 -35.72 -13.19 20.38
N GLY A 6 -34.63 -13.95 20.38
CA GLY A 6 -33.34 -13.47 19.93
C GLY A 6 -33.43 -13.15 18.44
N GLY A 7 -33.45 -11.87 18.12
CA GLY A 7 -33.22 -11.42 16.76
C GLY A 7 -31.77 -11.72 16.39
N CYS A 8 -31.56 -12.56 15.37
CA CYS A 8 -30.27 -12.63 14.70
C CYS A 8 -29.99 -11.23 14.10
N CYS A 9 -28.92 -10.59 14.51
CA CYS A 9 -28.41 -9.40 13.85
C CYS A 9 -28.08 -9.77 12.40
N ASP A 10 -28.74 -9.13 11.45
CA ASP A 10 -28.58 -9.33 10.02
C ASP A 10 -27.39 -8.49 9.50
N CYS A 11 -26.27 -8.60 10.21
CA CYS A 11 -25.01 -8.00 9.77
C CYS A 11 -24.34 -8.99 8.83
N GLY A 12 -24.23 -8.65 7.56
CA GLY A 12 -23.45 -9.42 6.60
C GLY A 12 -22.00 -9.56 7.08
N PRO A 13 -21.25 -10.58 6.64
CA PRO A 13 -19.88 -10.79 7.08
C PRO A 13 -18.99 -9.62 6.65
N LYS A 14 -18.34 -8.97 7.61
CA LYS A 14 -17.35 -7.89 7.37
C LYS A 14 -16.05 -8.43 6.75
N THR A 15 -15.79 -9.71 6.94
CA THR A 15 -14.60 -10.40 6.42
C THR A 15 -14.98 -11.72 5.77
N LEU A 16 -14.17 -12.19 4.81
CA LEU A 16 -14.41 -13.42 4.07
C LEU A 16 -14.39 -14.66 4.99
N LEU A 17 -13.52 -14.67 5.99
CA LEU A 17 -13.37 -15.73 6.96
C LEU A 17 -13.97 -15.28 8.31
N SER A 18 -15.28 -14.98 8.35
CA SER A 18 -15.94 -14.59 9.59
C SER A 18 -15.92 -15.75 10.59
N TRP A 19 -14.97 -15.73 11.51
CA TRP A 19 -14.88 -16.68 12.60
C TRP A 19 -15.82 -16.24 13.71
N ASN A 20 -17.02 -16.81 13.74
CA ASN A 20 -18.13 -16.45 14.63
C ASN A 20 -17.89 -16.67 16.13
N SER A 21 -16.68 -16.78 16.61
CA SER A 21 -16.47 -17.25 17.98
C SER A 21 -15.93 -16.22 18.98
N CYS A 22 -15.48 -15.08 18.58
CA CYS A 22 -14.76 -14.21 19.52
C CYS A 22 -15.30 -12.80 19.72
N CYS A 23 -16.04 -12.23 18.79
CA CYS A 23 -16.40 -10.81 18.87
C CYS A 23 -17.88 -10.59 18.49
N CYS A 24 -18.79 -11.17 19.28
CA CYS A 24 -20.16 -10.68 19.36
C CYS A 24 -20.23 -9.63 20.46
N ASP A 25 -19.40 -8.61 20.37
CA ASP A 25 -19.63 -7.39 21.14
C ASP A 25 -20.60 -6.52 20.33
N ASP A 26 -21.65 -6.19 21.04
CA ASP A 26 -22.85 -5.51 20.62
C ASP A 26 -22.62 -4.38 19.62
N GLU A 27 -23.41 -4.41 18.52
CA GLU A 27 -23.85 -3.24 17.75
C GLU A 27 -22.77 -2.21 17.41
N ALA A 28 -21.69 -2.58 16.75
CA ALA A 28 -21.00 -1.62 15.94
C ALA A 28 -21.84 -1.42 14.66
N GLU A 29 -22.83 -0.52 14.71
CA GLU A 29 -23.29 0.17 13.51
C GLU A 29 -22.03 0.60 12.79
N GLU A 30 -21.90 0.25 11.51
CA GLU A 30 -20.79 0.76 10.72
C GLU A 30 -20.77 2.27 10.88
N ASP A 31 -19.74 2.76 11.56
CA ASP A 31 -19.61 4.19 11.76
C ASP A 31 -19.20 4.81 10.40
N TRP A 32 -20.21 5.19 9.63
CA TRP A 32 -20.02 5.92 8.38
C TRP A 32 -19.17 7.17 8.56
N TYR A 33 -19.00 7.62 9.79
CA TYR A 33 -18.23 8.78 10.17
C TYR A 33 -16.84 8.42 10.74
N ALA A 34 -16.51 7.14 10.84
CA ALA A 34 -15.16 6.75 11.26
C ALA A 34 -14.09 7.38 10.34
N PRO A 35 -12.94 7.78 10.88
CA PRO A 35 -11.83 8.28 10.06
C PRO A 35 -11.46 7.32 8.93
N LEU A 36 -11.11 7.88 7.75
CA LEU A 36 -10.64 7.07 6.64
C LEU A 36 -9.32 6.37 7.01
N VAL A 37 -9.12 5.17 6.45
CA VAL A 37 -7.86 4.43 6.53
C VAL A 37 -7.23 4.44 5.14
N THR A 38 -5.96 4.82 5.06
CA THR A 38 -5.23 5.01 3.79
C THR A 38 -4.18 3.92 3.60
N ASP A 39 -3.82 3.66 2.33
CA ASP A 39 -2.65 2.87 1.97
C ASP A 39 -1.37 3.76 1.87
N ARG A 40 -1.53 5.07 2.05
CA ARG A 40 -0.45 6.06 2.12
C ARG A 40 -0.16 6.47 3.56
N PRO A 41 1.06 6.96 3.87
CA PRO A 41 2.22 7.21 3.00
C PRO A 41 3.28 6.09 3.02
N ASP A 42 3.10 5.04 3.82
CA ASP A 42 4.04 3.94 3.98
C ASP A 42 4.00 2.94 2.80
N PHE A 43 4.93 2.01 2.77
CA PHE A 43 4.96 0.92 1.81
C PHE A 43 3.95 -0.17 2.19
N THR A 44 3.70 -0.33 3.48
CA THR A 44 2.72 -1.27 4.02
C THR A 44 1.31 -0.76 3.76
N GLU A 45 0.56 -1.45 2.91
CA GLU A 45 -0.85 -1.13 2.70
C GLU A 45 -1.70 -1.47 3.93
N ALA A 46 -2.81 -0.76 4.11
CA ALA A 46 -3.77 -1.05 5.15
C ALA A 46 -4.38 -2.45 5.00
N SER A 47 -4.64 -3.14 6.10
CA SER A 47 -5.30 -4.45 6.12
C SER A 47 -6.81 -4.37 5.95
N SER A 48 -7.43 -3.21 6.19
CA SER A 48 -8.85 -2.97 6.01
C SER A 48 -9.22 -2.53 4.59
N THR A 49 -10.47 -2.79 4.21
CA THR A 49 -11.10 -2.25 3.00
C THR A 49 -11.73 -0.89 3.27
N VAL A 50 -12.10 -0.16 2.21
CA VAL A 50 -12.85 1.11 2.35
C VAL A 50 -14.32 0.91 2.73
N GLY A 51 -14.81 -0.35 2.74
CA GLY A 51 -16.21 -0.69 3.00
C GLY A 51 -17.11 -0.57 1.78
N TYR A 52 -18.22 -1.31 1.80
CA TYR A 52 -19.16 -1.39 0.67
C TYR A 52 -19.77 -0.02 0.32
N GLY A 53 -19.80 0.30 -0.96
CA GLY A 53 -20.39 1.54 -1.49
C GLY A 53 -19.54 2.80 -1.30
N ARG A 54 -18.43 2.74 -0.55
CA ARG A 54 -17.50 3.86 -0.37
C ARG A 54 -16.46 3.90 -1.49
N LYS A 55 -15.97 5.09 -1.77
CA LYS A 55 -14.89 5.34 -2.73
C LYS A 55 -13.86 6.24 -2.08
N GLN A 56 -12.59 5.94 -2.32
CA GLN A 56 -11.46 6.70 -1.82
C GLN A 56 -10.45 6.92 -2.94
N ILE A 57 -9.97 8.13 -3.08
CA ILE A 57 -8.88 8.49 -3.99
C ILE A 57 -7.67 8.83 -3.12
N GLU A 58 -6.54 8.25 -3.46
CA GLU A 58 -5.24 8.58 -2.89
C GLU A 58 -4.35 9.13 -3.99
N MET A 59 -3.66 10.22 -3.74
CA MET A 59 -2.77 10.85 -4.70
C MET A 59 -1.50 11.32 -4.00
N GLY A 60 -0.38 11.24 -4.70
CA GLY A 60 0.87 11.66 -4.14
C GLY A 60 1.88 12.18 -5.14
N TRP A 61 2.94 12.70 -4.59
CA TRP A 61 4.17 13.05 -5.26
C TRP A 61 5.34 12.51 -4.43
N THR A 62 6.30 11.90 -5.12
CA THR A 62 7.56 11.46 -4.51
C THR A 62 8.73 11.97 -5.36
N TYR A 63 9.77 12.44 -4.71
CA TYR A 63 11.07 12.67 -5.28
C TYR A 63 12.02 11.60 -4.77
N THR A 64 12.72 10.95 -5.68
CA THR A 64 13.74 9.94 -5.39
C THR A 64 15.09 10.38 -5.94
N ASN A 65 16.14 10.14 -5.19
CA ASN A 65 17.53 10.37 -5.60
C ASN A 65 18.34 9.10 -5.37
N ASP A 66 19.11 8.73 -6.39
CA ASP A 66 20.14 7.70 -6.34
C ASP A 66 21.43 8.20 -6.99
N ASP A 67 22.55 8.02 -6.33
CA ASP A 67 23.90 8.38 -6.84
C ASP A 67 24.85 7.20 -6.63
N THR A 68 24.62 6.13 -7.40
CA THR A 68 25.31 4.86 -7.23
C THR A 68 26.13 4.52 -8.47
N ASN A 69 27.35 4.00 -8.29
CA ASN A 69 28.24 3.48 -9.33
C ASN A 69 28.55 4.44 -10.50
N GLY A 70 28.55 5.76 -10.22
CA GLY A 70 28.82 6.79 -11.24
C GLY A 70 27.64 7.12 -12.14
N THR A 71 26.46 6.62 -11.78
CA THR A 71 25.17 7.04 -12.31
C THR A 71 24.44 7.85 -11.24
N SER A 72 24.00 9.05 -11.60
CA SER A 72 23.14 9.88 -10.73
C SER A 72 21.76 9.93 -11.35
N GLN A 73 20.77 9.55 -10.57
CA GLN A 73 19.37 9.50 -10.99
C GLN A 73 18.51 10.34 -10.07
N ASN A 74 17.60 11.11 -10.67
CA ASN A 74 16.61 11.91 -9.95
C ASN A 74 15.27 11.71 -10.62
N VAL A 75 14.29 11.21 -9.88
CA VAL A 75 12.96 10.91 -10.40
C VAL A 75 11.89 11.59 -9.56
N HIS A 76 10.90 12.16 -10.22
CA HIS A 76 9.66 12.61 -9.62
C HIS A 76 8.53 11.70 -10.08
N SER A 77 7.81 11.08 -9.16
CA SER A 77 6.57 10.37 -9.44
C SER A 77 5.38 11.27 -9.09
N CYS A 78 4.53 11.62 -10.07
CA CYS A 78 3.37 12.49 -9.88
C CYS A 78 2.44 12.50 -11.11
N PRO A 79 1.14 12.21 -10.92
CA PRO A 79 0.54 11.75 -9.69
C PRO A 79 0.86 10.29 -9.40
N GLU A 80 1.03 9.95 -8.13
CA GLU A 80 0.88 8.58 -7.64
C GLU A 80 -0.60 8.38 -7.34
N PHE A 81 -1.35 7.83 -8.27
CA PHE A 81 -2.81 7.75 -8.18
C PHE A 81 -3.27 6.35 -7.80
N LEU A 82 -4.16 6.26 -6.81
CA LEU A 82 -4.88 5.04 -6.44
C LEU A 82 -6.34 5.36 -6.18
N LEU A 83 -7.23 4.67 -6.89
CA LEU A 83 -8.66 4.62 -6.62
C LEU A 83 -8.99 3.31 -5.89
N ARG A 84 -9.66 3.41 -4.75
CA ARG A 84 -10.16 2.30 -3.96
C ARG A 84 -11.69 2.38 -3.92
N MET A 85 -12.38 1.28 -4.19
CA MET A 85 -13.84 1.22 -4.20
C MET A 85 -14.33 -0.04 -3.52
N GLY A 86 -15.14 0.10 -2.49
CA GLY A 86 -15.86 -1.03 -1.89
C GLY A 86 -16.96 -1.52 -2.82
N VAL A 87 -16.85 -2.77 -3.27
CA VAL A 87 -17.74 -3.36 -4.26
C VAL A 87 -18.34 -4.67 -3.72
N TYR A 88 -19.61 -4.93 -4.02
CA TYR A 88 -20.32 -6.16 -3.70
C TYR A 88 -20.54 -6.43 -2.20
N ALA A 89 -19.54 -6.32 -1.34
CA ALA A 89 -19.61 -6.60 0.10
C ALA A 89 -18.55 -5.80 0.86
N GLU A 90 -18.68 -5.72 2.19
CA GLU A 90 -17.74 -5.01 3.07
C GLU A 90 -16.29 -5.52 2.95
N TRP A 91 -16.14 -6.79 2.72
CA TRP A 91 -14.83 -7.46 2.64
C TRP A 91 -14.16 -7.37 1.26
N LEU A 92 -14.78 -6.72 0.25
CA LEU A 92 -14.24 -6.67 -1.11
C LEU A 92 -14.06 -5.24 -1.62
N GLU A 93 -12.83 -4.87 -1.92
CA GLU A 93 -12.44 -3.59 -2.50
C GLU A 93 -11.81 -3.79 -3.86
N PHE A 94 -12.26 -3.05 -4.86
CA PHE A 94 -11.59 -2.92 -6.16
C PHE A 94 -10.57 -1.78 -6.11
N ARG A 95 -9.42 -1.96 -6.78
CA ARG A 95 -8.27 -1.06 -6.79
C ARG A 95 -7.80 -0.79 -8.21
N LEU A 96 -7.57 0.49 -8.50
CA LEU A 96 -7.03 0.96 -9.77
C LEU A 96 -5.95 1.99 -9.48
N GLY A 97 -4.73 1.76 -9.94
CA GLY A 97 -3.60 2.68 -9.74
C GLY A 97 -2.93 3.06 -11.05
N TRP A 98 -2.37 4.25 -11.11
CA TRP A 98 -1.61 4.72 -12.24
C TRP A 98 -0.67 5.87 -11.85
N ASN A 99 0.59 5.75 -12.21
CA ASN A 99 1.64 6.71 -11.86
C ASN A 99 2.28 7.29 -13.12
N TYR A 100 2.78 8.51 -13.00
CA TYR A 100 3.62 9.12 -14.00
C TYR A 100 4.96 9.51 -13.39
N ASN A 101 6.05 9.09 -14.03
CA ASN A 101 7.40 9.40 -13.65
C ASN A 101 8.00 10.45 -14.59
N ASN A 102 8.71 11.42 -14.02
CA ASN A 102 9.51 12.40 -14.74
C ASN A 102 10.88 12.46 -14.07
N GLY A 103 11.93 12.12 -14.83
CA GLY A 103 13.24 11.99 -14.23
C GLY A 103 14.39 12.24 -15.16
N LEU A 104 15.57 12.28 -14.57
CA LEU A 104 16.83 12.47 -15.28
C LEU A 104 17.91 11.53 -14.72
N ALA A 105 18.45 10.67 -15.58
CA ALA A 105 19.65 9.90 -15.29
C ALA A 105 20.88 10.55 -15.94
N ARG A 106 22.03 10.43 -15.28
CA ARG A 106 23.35 10.88 -15.78
C ARG A 106 24.37 9.79 -15.54
N THR A 107 24.93 9.27 -16.63
CA THR A 107 25.98 8.24 -16.59
C THR A 107 27.12 8.66 -17.49
N GLY A 108 28.34 8.80 -16.95
CA GLY A 108 29.53 9.17 -17.73
C GLY A 108 29.42 10.51 -18.49
N GLY A 109 28.60 11.47 -17.99
CA GLY A 109 28.34 12.76 -18.64
C GLY A 109 27.20 12.75 -19.67
N VAL A 110 26.64 11.62 -20.00
CA VAL A 110 25.44 11.48 -20.84
C VAL A 110 24.18 11.69 -19.98
N ARG A 111 23.19 12.39 -20.51
CA ARG A 111 21.90 12.63 -19.87
C ARG A 111 20.82 11.83 -20.60
N THR A 112 19.98 11.14 -19.82
CA THR A 112 18.83 10.39 -20.33
C THR A 112 17.59 10.85 -19.56
N ASN A 113 16.53 11.23 -20.26
CA ASN A 113 15.25 11.51 -19.65
C ASN A 113 14.53 10.19 -19.33
N LEU A 114 13.85 10.17 -18.18
CA LEU A 114 13.11 9.01 -17.67
C LEU A 114 11.61 9.36 -17.55
N ASP A 115 11.05 9.97 -18.60
CA ASP A 115 9.66 10.42 -18.61
C ASP A 115 8.77 9.28 -19.11
N SER A 116 7.92 8.73 -18.23
CA SER A 116 7.04 7.61 -18.60
C SER A 116 5.83 7.49 -17.70
N PHE A 117 4.73 7.02 -18.28
CA PHE A 117 3.64 6.43 -17.50
C PHE A 117 4.00 4.99 -17.12
N GLU A 118 3.74 4.62 -15.89
CA GLU A 118 3.82 3.23 -15.47
C GLU A 118 2.66 2.40 -16.05
N ASP A 119 2.82 1.10 -16.01
CA ASP A 119 1.75 0.16 -16.35
C ASP A 119 0.57 0.31 -15.39
N LEU A 120 -0.64 0.08 -15.89
CA LEU A 120 -1.85 0.21 -15.10
C LEU A 120 -1.92 -0.86 -14.01
N TYR A 121 -1.98 -0.43 -12.76
CA TYR A 121 -2.22 -1.31 -11.63
C TYR A 121 -3.71 -1.63 -11.48
N LEU A 122 -4.02 -2.92 -11.35
CA LEU A 122 -5.36 -3.44 -11.07
C LEU A 122 -5.27 -4.45 -9.93
N GLY A 123 -6.18 -4.36 -8.98
CA GLY A 123 -6.21 -5.27 -7.86
C GLY A 123 -7.58 -5.39 -7.18
N PHE A 124 -7.67 -6.38 -6.32
CA PHE A 124 -8.77 -6.51 -5.36
C PHE A 124 -8.16 -6.68 -3.97
N LYS A 125 -8.70 -5.97 -2.97
CA LYS A 125 -8.37 -6.23 -1.57
C LYS A 125 -9.53 -7.03 -0.98
N ILE A 126 -9.18 -8.16 -0.37
CA ILE A 126 -10.12 -9.11 0.23
C ILE A 126 -9.82 -9.16 1.72
N ALA A 127 -10.66 -8.55 2.55
CA ALA A 127 -10.53 -8.64 4.00
C ALA A 127 -10.79 -10.09 4.44
N LEU A 128 -9.81 -10.71 5.10
CA LEU A 128 -9.85 -12.11 5.51
C LEU A 128 -10.35 -12.29 6.94
N THR A 129 -9.78 -11.54 7.87
CA THR A 129 -10.05 -11.63 9.30
C THR A 129 -10.08 -10.26 9.94
N GLU A 130 -10.90 -10.09 10.97
CA GLU A 130 -10.79 -8.99 11.92
C GLU A 130 -9.78 -9.35 13.02
N GLN A 131 -9.21 -8.35 13.68
CA GLN A 131 -8.32 -8.61 14.81
C GLN A 131 -9.13 -9.23 15.97
N CYS A 132 -8.60 -10.33 16.51
CA CYS A 132 -9.15 -10.98 17.71
C CYS A 132 -8.03 -11.52 18.60
N GLY A 133 -7.72 -10.83 19.67
CA GLY A 133 -6.60 -11.19 20.55
C GLY A 133 -5.26 -11.19 19.79
N CYS A 134 -4.65 -12.37 19.64
CA CYS A 134 -3.39 -12.53 18.89
C CYS A 134 -3.58 -12.69 17.38
N LEU A 135 -4.80 -12.92 16.92
CA LEU A 135 -5.08 -12.99 15.48
C LEU A 135 -5.07 -11.57 14.92
N PRO A 136 -4.25 -11.25 13.90
CA PRO A 136 -4.26 -9.93 13.28
C PRO A 136 -5.51 -9.71 12.42
N GLU A 137 -5.81 -8.47 12.16
CA GLU A 137 -6.58 -8.10 10.97
C GLU A 137 -5.74 -8.45 9.74
N MET A 138 -6.32 -9.10 8.75
CA MET A 138 -5.61 -9.54 7.54
C MET A 138 -6.42 -9.27 6.29
N ALA A 139 -5.71 -8.92 5.23
CA ALA A 139 -6.27 -8.92 3.88
C ALA A 139 -5.32 -9.56 2.87
N LEU A 140 -5.90 -10.03 1.77
CA LEU A 140 -5.17 -10.54 0.62
C LEU A 140 -5.46 -9.64 -0.58
N ILE A 141 -4.42 -9.28 -1.34
CA ILE A 141 -4.53 -8.40 -2.50
C ILE A 141 -3.97 -9.13 -3.72
N PRO A 142 -4.78 -9.95 -4.43
CA PRO A 142 -4.45 -10.36 -5.78
C PRO A 142 -4.41 -9.11 -6.67
N GLN A 143 -3.32 -8.97 -7.40
CA GLN A 143 -3.02 -7.77 -8.18
C GLN A 143 -2.31 -8.10 -9.49
N MET A 144 -2.28 -7.14 -10.40
CA MET A 144 -1.50 -7.22 -11.63
C MET A 144 -1.20 -5.82 -12.15
N THR A 145 -0.14 -5.69 -12.91
CA THR A 145 0.07 -4.56 -13.82
C THR A 145 -0.27 -4.95 -15.25
N ALA A 146 -0.95 -4.07 -15.97
CA ALA A 146 -1.34 -4.25 -17.36
C ALA A 146 -0.58 -3.25 -18.23
N PRO A 147 -0.02 -3.69 -19.39
CA PRO A 147 0.84 -2.87 -20.24
C PRO A 147 0.00 -1.78 -20.95
N LEU A 148 -0.13 -0.63 -20.32
CA LEU A 148 -0.71 0.59 -20.91
C LEU A 148 0.30 1.75 -20.89
N GLY A 149 1.49 1.51 -20.35
CA GLY A 149 2.60 2.45 -20.36
C GLY A 149 3.17 2.67 -21.75
N ASP A 150 4.18 3.49 -21.80
CA ASP A 150 4.97 3.78 -23.01
C ASP A 150 6.34 3.08 -22.96
N ASP A 151 7.43 3.80 -23.13
CA ASP A 151 8.79 3.24 -23.27
C ASP A 151 9.29 2.42 -22.07
N LEU A 152 8.68 2.54 -20.88
CA LEU A 152 9.00 1.75 -19.67
C LEU A 152 7.96 0.66 -19.37
N SER A 153 7.05 0.38 -20.31
CA SER A 153 6.05 -0.68 -20.14
C SER A 153 6.72 -2.07 -20.24
N ALA A 154 6.27 -2.97 -19.37
CA ALA A 154 6.75 -4.35 -19.35
C ALA A 154 6.28 -5.20 -20.56
N ASP A 155 5.47 -4.66 -21.47
CA ASP A 155 4.88 -5.34 -22.63
C ASP A 155 4.09 -6.63 -22.30
N SER A 156 3.80 -6.86 -21.03
CA SER A 156 3.05 -8.03 -20.56
C SER A 156 2.33 -7.79 -19.27
N VAL A 157 1.26 -8.57 -19.04
CA VAL A 157 0.57 -8.59 -17.76
C VAL A 157 1.45 -9.27 -16.71
N LEU A 158 1.75 -8.58 -15.62
CA LEU A 158 2.58 -9.08 -14.53
C LEU A 158 1.71 -9.27 -13.28
N PRO A 159 1.33 -10.52 -12.95
CA PRO A 159 0.51 -10.81 -11.78
C PRO A 159 1.32 -10.75 -10.50
N GLY A 160 0.63 -10.45 -9.41
CA GLY A 160 1.19 -10.45 -8.07
C GLY A 160 0.17 -10.76 -7.00
N LEU A 161 0.66 -10.96 -5.80
CA LEU A 161 -0.12 -11.21 -4.61
C LEU A 161 0.53 -10.49 -3.44
N ASN A 162 -0.25 -9.72 -2.69
CA ASN A 162 0.17 -9.10 -1.44
C ASN A 162 -0.71 -9.61 -0.29
N TRP A 163 -0.08 -10.07 0.78
CA TRP A 163 -0.74 -10.40 2.04
C TRP A 163 -0.35 -9.34 3.06
N VAL A 164 -1.35 -8.62 3.57
CA VAL A 164 -1.19 -7.55 4.54
C VAL A 164 -1.84 -7.96 5.88
N TYR A 165 -1.23 -7.53 6.98
CA TYR A 165 -1.70 -7.81 8.32
C TYR A 165 -1.41 -6.64 9.25
N SER A 166 -2.27 -6.46 10.26
CA SER A 166 -2.04 -5.46 11.31
C SER A 166 -2.60 -5.88 12.66
N TRP A 167 -2.02 -5.30 13.72
CA TRP A 167 -2.52 -5.34 15.08
C TRP A 167 -2.65 -3.92 15.62
N GLU A 168 -3.78 -3.60 16.18
CA GLU A 168 -3.91 -2.51 17.13
C GLU A 168 -3.32 -2.99 18.47
N LEU A 169 -2.18 -2.41 18.86
CA LEU A 169 -1.51 -2.74 20.11
C LEU A 169 -2.09 -1.95 21.29
N SER A 170 -2.62 -0.79 21.03
CA SER A 170 -3.32 0.10 21.96
C SER A 170 -4.15 1.14 21.19
N GLU A 171 -4.96 1.93 21.88
CA GLU A 171 -5.74 3.05 21.31
C GLU A 171 -4.87 4.05 20.50
N CYS A 172 -3.57 4.07 20.71
CA CYS A 172 -2.67 5.05 20.07
C CYS A 172 -1.53 4.38 19.28
N SER A 173 -1.48 3.08 19.15
CA SER A 173 -0.37 2.41 18.46
C SER A 173 -0.80 1.14 17.74
N ALA A 174 -0.24 0.94 16.56
CA ALA A 174 -0.48 -0.23 15.71
C ALA A 174 0.84 -0.77 15.18
N LEU A 175 0.85 -2.05 14.83
CA LEU A 175 1.93 -2.73 14.12
C LEU A 175 1.33 -3.40 12.90
N GLY A 176 1.83 -3.07 11.73
CA GLY A 176 1.41 -3.67 10.46
C GLY A 176 2.58 -4.20 9.67
N GLY A 177 2.29 -4.98 8.66
CA GLY A 177 3.31 -5.48 7.74
C GLY A 177 2.70 -6.17 6.53
N SER A 178 3.56 -6.50 5.58
CA SER A 178 3.16 -7.20 4.36
C SER A 178 4.19 -8.22 3.91
N PHE A 179 3.70 -9.20 3.14
CA PHE A 179 4.51 -10.08 2.31
C PHE A 179 3.94 -10.10 0.91
N GLN A 180 4.76 -9.75 -0.06
CA GLN A 180 4.37 -9.67 -1.46
C GLN A 180 5.20 -10.61 -2.32
N GLY A 181 4.60 -11.09 -3.41
CA GLY A 181 5.30 -11.78 -4.49
C GLY A 181 4.70 -11.31 -5.81
N ASN A 182 5.48 -10.59 -6.60
CA ASN A 182 5.07 -10.00 -7.86
C ASN A 182 5.93 -10.53 -9.01
N ARG A 183 5.33 -10.77 -10.17
CA ARG A 183 6.13 -10.94 -11.38
C ARG A 183 6.65 -9.56 -11.79
N ALA A 184 7.90 -9.53 -12.22
CA ALA A 184 8.56 -8.36 -12.76
C ALA A 184 9.31 -8.74 -14.03
N ARG A 185 9.68 -7.77 -14.83
CA ARG A 185 10.38 -7.96 -16.10
C ARG A 185 11.54 -7.00 -16.22
N GLU A 186 12.71 -7.52 -16.56
CA GLU A 186 13.89 -6.74 -16.89
C GLU A 186 13.78 -6.14 -18.31
N ASP A 187 14.53 -5.09 -18.61
CA ASP A 187 14.59 -4.44 -19.93
C ASP A 187 14.98 -5.40 -21.06
N ASN A 188 15.71 -6.47 -20.75
CA ASN A 188 16.09 -7.51 -21.71
C ASN A 188 14.93 -8.49 -22.02
N GLY A 189 13.76 -8.32 -21.40
CA GLY A 189 12.58 -9.17 -21.56
C GLY A 189 12.58 -10.41 -20.67
N HIS A 190 13.54 -10.56 -19.75
CA HIS A 190 13.58 -11.68 -18.80
C HIS A 190 12.61 -11.45 -17.65
N ASP A 191 11.73 -12.43 -17.38
CA ASP A 191 10.79 -12.39 -16.29
C ASP A 191 11.40 -12.96 -15.01
N TYR A 192 11.28 -12.21 -13.90
CA TYR A 192 11.69 -12.68 -12.59
C TYR A 192 10.54 -12.55 -11.56
N THR A 193 10.76 -12.98 -10.34
CA THR A 193 9.83 -12.78 -9.24
C THR A 193 10.48 -11.86 -8.22
N GLU A 194 9.80 -10.76 -7.91
CA GLU A 194 10.18 -9.89 -6.83
C GLU A 194 9.36 -10.24 -5.59
N PHE A 195 10.04 -10.63 -4.51
CA PHE A 195 9.44 -10.70 -3.20
C PHE A 195 9.67 -9.40 -2.46
N ALA A 196 8.66 -8.95 -1.71
CA ALA A 196 8.82 -7.81 -0.84
C ALA A 196 8.25 -8.12 0.55
N SER A 197 8.80 -7.47 1.55
CA SER A 197 8.26 -7.53 2.90
C SER A 197 8.42 -6.22 3.62
N SER A 198 7.50 -5.92 4.52
CA SER A 198 7.53 -4.71 5.31
C SER A 198 7.08 -4.93 6.74
N LEU A 199 7.49 -4.02 7.62
CA LEU A 199 7.04 -3.92 8.99
C LEU A 199 6.98 -2.45 9.40
N ALA A 200 5.78 -1.98 9.72
CA ALA A 200 5.48 -0.61 10.08
C ALA A 200 4.92 -0.51 11.50
N TYR A 201 5.47 0.40 12.29
CA TYR A 201 4.92 0.78 13.58
C TYR A 201 4.30 2.16 13.48
N GLY A 202 2.98 2.26 13.68
CA GLY A 202 2.20 3.48 13.69
C GLY A 202 1.92 3.98 15.11
N LYS A 203 1.90 5.30 15.28
CA LYS A 203 1.55 5.95 16.54
C LYS A 203 0.70 7.19 16.31
N SER A 204 -0.46 7.24 16.96
CA SER A 204 -1.28 8.46 17.04
C SER A 204 -0.64 9.43 18.04
N LEU A 205 -0.22 10.61 17.58
CA LEU A 205 0.34 11.69 18.40
C LEU A 205 -0.77 12.59 18.97
N SER A 206 -1.89 12.69 18.25
CA SER A 206 -3.12 13.35 18.66
C SER A 206 -4.31 12.75 17.92
N CYS A 207 -5.53 13.25 18.15
CA CYS A 207 -6.72 12.82 17.39
C CYS A 207 -6.63 13.08 15.88
N GLN A 208 -5.72 13.94 15.43
CA GLN A 208 -5.59 14.33 14.03
C GLN A 208 -4.19 14.05 13.46
N LEU A 209 -3.18 13.84 14.30
CA LEU A 209 -1.80 13.71 13.87
C LEU A 209 -1.30 12.30 14.19
N GLY A 210 -0.84 11.59 13.18
CA GLY A 210 -0.16 10.31 13.26
C GLY A 210 1.29 10.41 12.83
N ALA A 211 2.10 9.45 13.28
CA ALA A 211 3.46 9.23 12.82
C ALA A 211 3.69 7.73 12.65
N TYR A 212 4.64 7.35 11.81
CA TYR A 212 5.03 5.96 11.66
C TYR A 212 6.53 5.81 11.44
N LEU A 213 7.02 4.62 11.66
CA LEU A 213 8.36 4.16 11.32
C LEU A 213 8.23 2.79 10.66
N GLU A 214 8.84 2.63 9.50
CA GLU A 214 8.73 1.44 8.68
C GLU A 214 10.08 0.98 8.17
N TYR A 215 10.30 -0.33 8.17
CA TYR A 215 11.30 -1.00 7.36
C TYR A 215 10.60 -1.75 6.23
N PHE A 216 11.13 -1.67 5.02
CA PHE A 216 10.72 -2.53 3.92
C PHE A 216 11.92 -2.95 3.07
N GLY A 217 11.76 -4.08 2.37
CA GLY A 217 12.78 -4.58 1.47
C GLY A 217 12.16 -5.27 0.25
N LEU A 218 12.87 -5.14 -0.89
CA LEU A 218 12.59 -5.79 -2.15
C LEU A 218 13.66 -6.86 -2.39
N PHE A 219 13.26 -8.05 -2.76
CA PHE A 219 14.11 -9.23 -2.86
C PHE A 219 13.90 -9.92 -4.21
N PRO A 220 14.61 -9.48 -5.29
CA PRO A 220 14.49 -10.07 -6.60
C PRO A 220 14.98 -11.51 -6.58
N HIS A 221 14.19 -12.41 -7.16
CA HIS A 221 14.53 -13.83 -7.28
C HIS A 221 14.59 -14.23 -8.75
N SER A 222 15.73 -14.75 -9.17
CA SER A 222 16.05 -15.13 -10.56
C SER A 222 16.17 -13.95 -11.52
N ALA A 223 16.37 -12.73 -11.04
CA ALA A 223 16.80 -11.63 -11.87
C ALA A 223 18.23 -11.86 -12.39
N THR A 224 18.55 -11.36 -13.58
CA THR A 224 19.83 -11.59 -14.28
C THR A 224 20.57 -10.31 -14.63
N GLY A 225 19.89 -9.16 -14.58
CA GLY A 225 20.40 -7.84 -14.94
C GLY A 225 20.92 -7.04 -13.76
N ALA A 226 20.57 -5.76 -13.72
CA ALA A 226 20.97 -4.84 -12.67
C ALA A 226 20.22 -5.11 -11.35
N ASP A 227 19.00 -5.62 -11.44
CA ASP A 227 18.08 -5.79 -10.31
C ASP A 227 18.30 -7.12 -9.56
N THR A 228 19.56 -7.55 -9.43
CA THR A 228 19.87 -8.85 -8.79
C THR A 228 20.08 -8.76 -7.29
N LEU A 229 20.27 -7.57 -6.75
CA LEU A 229 20.56 -7.35 -5.34
C LEU A 229 19.31 -6.89 -4.59
N PRO A 230 19.13 -7.34 -3.34
CA PRO A 230 18.01 -6.86 -2.53
C PRO A 230 18.17 -5.39 -2.16
N GLU A 231 17.09 -4.65 -2.26
CA GLU A 231 17.00 -3.27 -1.79
C GLU A 231 16.35 -3.23 -0.41
N GLN A 232 16.85 -2.38 0.45
CA GLN A 232 16.36 -2.27 1.82
C GLN A 232 16.24 -0.79 2.21
N TYR A 233 15.13 -0.45 2.87
CA TYR A 233 14.78 0.93 3.18
C TYR A 233 14.30 1.09 4.63
N LEU A 234 14.58 2.27 5.19
CA LEU A 234 13.93 2.79 6.37
C LEU A 234 13.09 3.99 5.97
N ASN A 235 11.81 3.99 6.31
CA ASN A 235 10.83 5.00 5.96
C ASN A 235 10.14 5.53 7.21
N THR A 236 9.83 6.82 7.22
CA THR A 236 9.05 7.45 8.29
C THR A 236 8.25 8.62 7.74
N GLY A 237 7.19 8.99 8.45
CA GLY A 237 6.37 10.10 8.03
C GLY A 237 5.34 10.53 9.06
N LEU A 238 4.58 11.53 8.65
CA LEU A 238 3.47 12.09 9.41
C LEU A 238 2.20 12.04 8.57
N THR A 239 1.09 11.79 9.23
CA THR A 239 -0.25 11.87 8.66
C THR A 239 -1.07 12.91 9.42
N TRP A 240 -1.80 13.75 8.70
CA TRP A 240 -2.71 14.73 9.28
C TRP A 240 -4.11 14.55 8.75
N LEU A 241 -5.00 14.15 9.65
CA LEU A 241 -6.43 13.98 9.40
C LEU A 241 -7.11 15.35 9.49
N ALA A 242 -7.34 15.99 8.34
CA ALA A 242 -8.00 17.29 8.27
C ALA A 242 -9.53 17.18 8.53
N SER A 243 -10.12 16.06 8.15
CA SER A 243 -11.48 15.61 8.49
C SER A 243 -11.52 14.09 8.48
N ASN A 244 -12.64 13.49 8.87
CA ASN A 244 -12.78 12.03 8.82
C ASN A 244 -12.68 11.45 7.39
N ASP A 245 -12.83 12.30 6.35
CA ASP A 245 -12.76 11.91 4.95
C ASP A 245 -11.57 12.50 4.19
N LEU A 246 -10.68 13.27 4.87
CA LEU A 246 -9.54 13.91 4.22
C LEU A 246 -8.30 13.83 5.09
N GLN A 247 -7.27 13.17 4.57
CA GLN A 247 -5.94 13.07 5.17
C GLN A 247 -4.89 13.65 4.24
N TYR A 248 -3.90 14.32 4.80
CA TYR A 248 -2.64 14.68 4.15
C TYR A 248 -1.50 13.90 4.78
N ASP A 249 -0.45 13.67 4.02
CA ASP A 249 0.73 12.98 4.49
C ASP A 249 2.03 13.59 3.97
N VAL A 250 3.11 13.31 4.70
CA VAL A 250 4.49 13.54 4.28
C VAL A 250 5.34 12.35 4.70
N ARG A 251 6.31 11.97 3.86
CA ARG A 251 7.24 10.88 4.14
C ARG A 251 8.67 11.22 3.76
N VAL A 252 9.60 10.53 4.39
CA VAL A 252 11.02 10.51 4.01
C VAL A 252 11.56 9.12 4.26
N GLY A 253 12.37 8.61 3.35
CA GLY A 253 13.00 7.31 3.49
C GLY A 253 14.43 7.32 2.97
N TRP A 254 15.18 6.34 3.41
CA TRP A 254 16.60 6.16 3.07
C TRP A 254 16.87 4.71 2.71
N GLY A 255 17.70 4.51 1.69
CA GLY A 255 18.30 3.22 1.42
C GLY A 255 19.26 2.80 2.53
N LEU A 256 19.24 1.53 2.85
CA LEU A 256 20.10 0.93 3.88
C LEU A 256 21.28 0.15 3.28
N ASN A 257 21.33 0.02 1.95
CA ASN A 257 22.39 -0.67 1.23
C ASN A 257 22.57 -0.04 -0.17
N ASP A 258 23.69 -0.35 -0.84
CA ASP A 258 24.10 0.25 -2.11
C ASP A 258 23.20 -0.11 -3.31
N ALA A 259 22.26 -1.05 -3.16
CA ALA A 259 21.30 -1.41 -4.20
C ALA A 259 20.01 -0.57 -4.12
N ALA A 260 19.74 0.01 -2.95
CA ALA A 260 18.58 0.85 -2.71
C ALA A 260 18.87 2.31 -3.11
N ASP A 261 17.84 3.04 -3.53
CA ASP A 261 17.95 4.49 -3.73
C ASP A 261 18.48 5.18 -2.47
N ASP A 262 19.31 6.20 -2.61
CA ASP A 262 19.91 6.91 -1.48
C ASP A 262 18.86 7.48 -0.52
N PHE A 263 17.87 8.20 -1.08
CA PHE A 263 16.74 8.69 -0.30
C PHE A 263 15.54 9.03 -1.18
N PHE A 264 14.39 9.09 -0.56
CA PHE A 264 13.18 9.65 -1.15
C PHE A 264 12.44 10.54 -0.16
N VAL A 265 11.67 11.49 -0.69
CA VAL A 265 10.75 12.33 0.06
C VAL A 265 9.45 12.46 -0.71
N GLY A 266 8.34 12.43 0.00
CA GLY A 266 7.03 12.50 -0.66
C GLY A 266 5.98 13.17 0.20
N THR A 267 4.89 13.53 -0.46
CA THR A 267 3.67 14.07 0.17
C THR A 267 2.46 13.61 -0.61
N GLY A 268 1.34 13.55 0.04
CA GLY A 268 0.12 13.16 -0.63
C GLY A 268 -1.13 13.50 0.16
N LEU A 269 -2.23 13.04 -0.39
CA LEU A 269 -3.55 13.16 0.21
C LEU A 269 -4.39 11.93 -0.09
N ALA A 270 -5.35 11.66 0.79
CA ALA A 270 -6.42 10.71 0.57
C ALA A 270 -7.76 11.39 0.85
N TYR A 271 -8.72 11.14 -0.03
CA TYR A 271 -10.07 11.66 0.10
C TYR A 271 -11.11 10.58 -0.15
N ARG A 272 -12.02 10.40 0.82
CA ARG A 272 -13.15 9.46 0.73
C ARG A 272 -14.45 10.21 0.47
N PHE A 273 -15.35 9.62 -0.36
CA PHE A 273 -16.63 10.23 -0.77
C PHE A 273 -17.69 9.16 -1.11
#